data_b730a8c521d91df24d805087dcdbf155
#
_entry.id   b730a8c521d91df24d805087dcdbf155
#
_cell.length_a   1.000
_cell.length_b   1.000
_cell.length_c   1.000
_cell.angle_alpha   90.00
_cell.angle_beta   90.00
_cell.angle_gamma   90.00
#
_symmetry.space_group_name_H-M   'P 1'
#
loop_
_entity.id
_entity.type
_entity.pdbx_description
1 polymer ?
#
loop_
_entity_poly.entity_id
_entity_poly.type
_entity_poly.pdbx_seq_one_letter_code
_entity_poly.pdbx_strand_id
1 'polypeptide(L)'
;AAQVAAVSSEDTETPVVFAAISDPEAANLTGIPYVTGTSDALNTRFIFDMMLAQNPEIKTVGLLYSLSEPNSTKPIADAKAYLDEKGIAYVEQTANTNDEVVAAAAALIAEKVDAIFTPTDNVIMAAELAIYDSLAEAGIPHYTGADSFVRNGAFATCGVNYTKLGESTADLAFRAMTEGMDALED
;
A
#
# COMPACT_ATOMS: atom_id res chain seq x y z
N ALA A 1 -1.64 -16.98 1.08
CA ALA A 1 -2.81 -17.79 0.67
C ALA A 1 -2.78 -18.06 -0.84
N ALA A 2 -2.72 -17.04 -1.72
CA ALA A 2 -2.79 -17.19 -3.18
C ALA A 2 -1.70 -18.12 -3.76
N GLN A 3 -0.44 -17.97 -3.34
CA GLN A 3 0.67 -18.84 -3.75
C GLN A 3 0.41 -20.32 -3.42
N VAL A 4 -0.12 -20.60 -2.23
CA VAL A 4 -0.46 -21.97 -1.82
C VAL A 4 -1.59 -22.51 -2.67
N ALA A 5 -2.61 -21.70 -2.96
CA ALA A 5 -3.71 -22.10 -3.84
C ALA A 5 -3.21 -22.42 -5.26
N ALA A 6 -2.35 -21.57 -5.82
CA ALA A 6 -1.76 -21.79 -7.14
C ALA A 6 -0.99 -23.12 -7.21
N VAL A 7 -0.10 -23.36 -6.25
CA VAL A 7 0.67 -24.63 -6.17
C VAL A 7 -0.25 -25.83 -5.97
N SER A 8 -1.27 -25.72 -5.10
CA SER A 8 -2.20 -26.83 -4.84
C SER A 8 -3.11 -27.16 -6.02
N SER A 9 -3.26 -26.24 -6.97
CA SER A 9 -4.09 -26.41 -8.17
C SER A 9 -3.29 -26.89 -9.39
N GLU A 10 -1.98 -27.04 -9.29
CA GLU A 10 -1.09 -27.37 -10.42
C GLU A 10 -1.52 -28.65 -11.17
N ASP A 11 -1.81 -29.73 -10.43
CA ASP A 11 -2.18 -31.02 -11.02
C ASP A 11 -3.59 -31.02 -11.68
N THR A 12 -4.48 -30.12 -11.25
CA THR A 12 -5.89 -30.09 -11.69
C THR A 12 -6.21 -28.89 -12.57
N GLU A 13 -5.30 -27.92 -12.64
CA GLU A 13 -5.49 -26.62 -13.29
C GLU A 13 -6.80 -25.93 -12.85
N THR A 14 -7.20 -26.16 -11.60
CA THR A 14 -8.38 -25.51 -11.04
C THR A 14 -8.18 -24.02 -11.02
N PRO A 15 -9.11 -23.22 -11.60
CA PRO A 15 -8.98 -21.77 -11.64
C PRO A 15 -8.73 -21.14 -10.25
N VAL A 16 -7.70 -20.32 -10.16
CA VAL A 16 -7.37 -19.55 -8.98
C VAL A 16 -7.48 -18.07 -9.31
N VAL A 17 -8.41 -17.39 -8.65
CA VAL A 17 -8.57 -15.93 -8.78
C VAL A 17 -8.16 -15.27 -7.48
N PHE A 18 -7.03 -14.57 -7.49
CA PHE A 18 -6.57 -13.84 -6.31
C PHE A 18 -7.16 -12.44 -6.25
N ALA A 19 -7.26 -11.90 -5.04
CA ALA A 19 -7.73 -10.54 -4.79
C ALA A 19 -6.65 -9.74 -4.07
N ALA A 20 -6.41 -8.50 -4.53
CA ALA A 20 -5.57 -7.52 -3.85
C ALA A 20 -4.15 -8.03 -3.54
N ILE A 21 -3.45 -8.50 -4.55
CA ILE A 21 -2.01 -8.82 -4.44
C ILE A 21 -1.22 -7.63 -4.98
N SER A 22 -0.42 -7.00 -4.13
CA SER A 22 0.29 -5.76 -4.46
C SER A 22 1.36 -5.96 -5.53
N ASP A 23 2.03 -7.12 -5.54
CA ASP A 23 3.03 -7.50 -6.54
C ASP A 23 2.84 -8.97 -6.93
N PRO A 24 2.00 -9.26 -7.94
CA PRO A 24 1.76 -10.63 -8.41
C PRO A 24 3.00 -11.29 -9.00
N GLU A 25 3.93 -10.52 -9.60
CA GLU A 25 5.17 -11.04 -10.16
C GLU A 25 6.11 -11.50 -9.04
N ALA A 26 6.37 -10.65 -8.05
CA ALA A 26 7.16 -11.03 -6.88
C ALA A 26 6.54 -12.18 -6.07
N ALA A 27 5.20 -12.31 -6.13
CA ALA A 27 4.47 -13.42 -5.54
C ALA A 27 4.49 -14.71 -6.40
N ASN A 28 5.14 -14.72 -7.57
CA ASN A 28 5.15 -15.83 -8.53
C ASN A 28 3.74 -16.29 -8.91
N LEU A 29 2.84 -15.35 -9.18
CA LEU A 29 1.43 -15.60 -9.57
C LEU A 29 1.14 -15.22 -11.02
N THR A 30 2.15 -14.78 -11.78
CA THR A 30 2.04 -14.39 -13.19
C THR A 30 2.49 -15.51 -14.12
N GLY A 31 1.94 -15.54 -15.33
CA GLY A 31 2.34 -16.52 -16.36
C GLY A 31 1.88 -17.95 -16.07
N ILE A 32 0.94 -18.16 -15.16
CA ILE A 32 0.35 -19.47 -14.84
C ILE A 32 -1.06 -19.52 -15.47
N PRO A 33 -1.33 -20.43 -16.43
CA PRO A 33 -2.56 -20.38 -17.23
C PRO A 33 -3.87 -20.47 -16.43
N TYR A 34 -3.85 -21.10 -15.27
CA TYR A 34 -5.01 -21.25 -14.39
C TYR A 34 -5.04 -20.25 -13.23
N VAL A 35 -4.17 -19.22 -13.23
CA VAL A 35 -4.08 -18.21 -12.16
C VAL A 35 -4.29 -16.83 -12.74
N THR A 36 -5.21 -16.07 -12.18
CA THR A 36 -5.42 -14.64 -12.46
C THR A 36 -5.88 -13.91 -11.22
N GLY A 37 -6.08 -12.61 -11.30
CA GLY A 37 -6.60 -11.86 -10.16
C GLY A 37 -6.45 -10.35 -10.31
N THR A 38 -6.70 -9.65 -9.21
CA THR A 38 -6.61 -8.20 -9.15
C THR A 38 -5.44 -7.76 -8.27
N SER A 39 -4.72 -6.74 -8.73
CA SER A 39 -3.63 -6.11 -7.99
C SER A 39 -4.11 -4.85 -7.26
N ASP A 40 -3.62 -4.66 -6.05
CA ASP A 40 -3.72 -3.42 -5.29
C ASP A 40 -2.41 -2.63 -5.29
N ALA A 41 -1.61 -2.80 -6.34
CA ALA A 41 -0.36 -2.05 -6.52
C ALA A 41 -0.59 -0.55 -6.35
N LEU A 42 0.18 0.05 -5.45
CA LEU A 42 0.04 1.45 -5.12
C LEU A 42 0.76 2.33 -6.14
N ASN A 43 0.08 3.33 -6.67
CA ASN A 43 0.74 4.39 -7.44
C ASN A 43 1.39 5.41 -6.48
N THR A 44 2.52 5.03 -5.92
CA THR A 44 3.26 5.83 -4.95
C THR A 44 3.63 7.19 -5.52
N ARG A 45 4.07 7.25 -6.78
CA ARG A 45 4.42 8.50 -7.47
C ARG A 45 3.27 9.50 -7.47
N PHE A 46 2.05 9.04 -7.75
CA PHE A 46 0.88 9.91 -7.77
C PHE A 46 0.54 10.48 -6.38
N ILE A 47 0.76 9.72 -5.31
CA ILE A 47 0.57 10.22 -3.94
C ILE A 47 1.55 11.34 -3.64
N PHE A 48 2.82 11.19 -4.03
CA PHE A 48 3.83 12.24 -3.85
C PHE A 48 3.59 13.44 -4.75
N ASP A 49 3.12 13.26 -5.99
CA ASP A 49 2.72 14.37 -6.87
C ASP A 49 1.58 15.17 -6.24
N MET A 50 0.58 14.51 -5.64
CA MET A 50 -0.49 15.15 -4.88
C MET A 50 0.04 15.89 -3.64
N MET A 51 0.93 15.25 -2.88
CA MET A 51 1.58 15.85 -1.70
C MET A 51 2.29 17.16 -2.07
N LEU A 52 3.12 17.14 -3.10
CA LEU A 52 3.87 18.32 -3.56
C LEU A 52 2.98 19.37 -4.25
N ALA A 53 1.87 18.96 -4.87
CA ALA A 53 0.89 19.91 -5.40
C ALA A 53 0.16 20.68 -4.29
N GLN A 54 -0.08 20.05 -3.14
CA GLN A 54 -0.69 20.68 -1.96
C GLN A 54 0.31 21.54 -1.19
N ASN A 55 1.55 21.07 -1.06
CA ASN A 55 2.61 21.82 -0.38
C ASN A 55 3.96 21.68 -1.14
N PRO A 56 4.30 22.62 -2.03
CA PRO A 56 5.55 22.58 -2.78
C PRO A 56 6.80 22.89 -1.93
N GLU A 57 6.63 23.34 -0.68
CA GLU A 57 7.73 23.70 0.22
C GLU A 57 8.25 22.50 1.04
N ILE A 58 7.72 21.29 0.83
CA ILE A 58 8.18 20.07 1.53
C ILE A 58 9.64 19.81 1.20
N LYS A 59 10.46 19.64 2.24
CA LYS A 59 11.90 19.38 2.18
C LYS A 59 12.29 18.06 2.81
N THR A 60 11.48 17.58 3.76
CA THR A 60 11.75 16.33 4.48
C THR A 60 10.47 15.53 4.66
N VAL A 61 10.46 14.29 4.22
CA VAL A 61 9.33 13.36 4.37
C VAL A 61 9.68 12.24 5.35
N GLY A 62 8.80 11.97 6.30
CA GLY A 62 8.84 10.77 7.13
C GLY A 62 8.29 9.58 6.36
N LEU A 63 9.02 8.47 6.33
CA LEU A 63 8.54 7.19 5.80
C LEU A 63 8.24 6.28 6.98
N LEU A 64 6.95 6.00 7.24
CA LEU A 64 6.48 5.20 8.36
C LEU A 64 5.87 3.89 7.84
N TYR A 65 6.46 2.76 8.18
CA TYR A 65 6.03 1.46 7.68
C TYR A 65 6.47 0.29 8.56
N SER A 66 5.92 -0.90 8.31
CA SER A 66 6.30 -2.13 8.98
C SER A 66 7.20 -3.01 8.10
N LEU A 67 8.25 -3.56 8.69
CA LEU A 67 9.11 -4.56 8.04
C LEU A 67 8.43 -5.94 7.96
N SER A 68 7.38 -6.16 8.73
CA SER A 68 6.59 -7.41 8.70
C SER A 68 5.54 -7.44 7.57
N GLU A 69 5.33 -6.31 6.87
CA GLU A 69 4.36 -6.14 5.78
C GLU A 69 5.08 -6.15 4.41
N PRO A 70 5.10 -7.28 3.68
CA PRO A 70 5.78 -7.36 2.36
C PRO A 70 5.24 -6.37 1.33
N ASN A 71 3.94 -6.03 1.41
CA ASN A 71 3.29 -5.02 0.57
C ASN A 71 3.82 -3.60 0.76
N SER A 72 4.53 -3.31 1.85
CA SER A 72 5.19 -2.03 2.08
C SER A 72 6.54 -1.91 1.35
N THR A 73 7.19 -3.03 1.01
CA THR A 73 8.57 -3.04 0.48
C THR A 73 8.71 -2.24 -0.82
N LYS A 74 7.90 -2.57 -1.84
CA LYS A 74 7.97 -1.89 -3.13
C LYS A 74 7.54 -0.43 -3.06
N PRO A 75 6.40 -0.05 -2.45
CA PRO A 75 6.01 1.35 -2.32
C PRO A 75 7.04 2.21 -1.57
N ILE A 76 7.71 1.69 -0.57
CA ILE A 76 8.78 2.42 0.14
C ILE A 76 10.02 2.60 -0.75
N ALA A 77 10.40 1.59 -1.53
CA ALA A 77 11.48 1.73 -2.50
C ALA A 77 11.14 2.77 -3.58
N ASP A 78 9.91 2.75 -4.11
CA ASP A 78 9.42 3.72 -5.09
C ASP A 78 9.37 5.14 -4.49
N ALA A 79 8.97 5.28 -3.21
CA ALA A 79 8.98 6.55 -2.48
C ALA A 79 10.40 7.14 -2.37
N LYS A 80 11.37 6.33 -1.96
CA LYS A 80 12.76 6.76 -1.86
C LYS A 80 13.30 7.21 -3.23
N ALA A 81 13.07 6.42 -4.27
CA ALA A 81 13.52 6.76 -5.63
C ALA A 81 12.90 8.09 -6.11
N TYR A 82 11.61 8.33 -5.80
CA TYR A 82 10.94 9.59 -6.14
C TYR A 82 11.54 10.77 -5.35
N LEU A 83 11.74 10.62 -4.05
CA LEU A 83 12.30 11.67 -3.19
C LEU A 83 13.74 12.01 -3.59
N ASP A 84 14.55 11.00 -3.90
CA ASP A 84 15.92 11.18 -4.42
C ASP A 84 15.91 11.94 -5.77
N GLU A 85 15.00 11.58 -6.69
CA GLU A 85 14.81 12.30 -7.98
C GLU A 85 14.49 13.79 -7.76
N LYS A 86 13.69 14.09 -6.74
CA LYS A 86 13.27 15.46 -6.41
C LYS A 86 14.26 16.22 -5.52
N GLY A 87 15.27 15.56 -4.97
CA GLY A 87 16.20 16.14 -4.00
C GLY A 87 15.55 16.46 -2.65
N ILE A 88 14.51 15.71 -2.27
CA ILE A 88 13.79 15.85 -1.00
C ILE A 88 14.38 14.84 -0.02
N ALA A 89 14.74 15.32 1.18
CA ALA A 89 15.25 14.46 2.24
C ALA A 89 14.13 13.57 2.82
N TYR A 90 14.51 12.41 3.37
CA TYR A 90 13.56 11.57 4.09
C TYR A 90 14.18 10.95 5.35
N VAL A 91 13.31 10.66 6.32
CA VAL A 91 13.63 9.98 7.56
C VAL A 91 12.75 8.73 7.65
N GLU A 92 13.37 7.57 7.88
CA GLU A 92 12.64 6.31 8.00
C GLU A 92 12.40 5.95 9.45
N GLN A 93 11.17 5.54 9.75
CA GLN A 93 10.81 4.90 11.01
C GLN A 93 10.02 3.64 10.72
N THR A 94 10.39 2.55 11.38
CA THR A 94 9.70 1.26 11.24
C THR A 94 9.08 0.83 12.55
N ALA A 95 7.92 0.16 12.46
CA ALA A 95 7.19 -0.33 13.61
C ALA A 95 6.47 -1.63 13.28
N ASN A 96 6.35 -2.54 14.24
CA ASN A 96 5.66 -3.83 14.09
C ASN A 96 4.55 -4.04 15.12
N THR A 97 4.39 -3.09 16.04
CA THR A 97 3.33 -3.07 17.06
C THR A 97 2.74 -1.67 17.20
N ASN A 98 1.53 -1.55 17.74
CA ASN A 98 0.88 -0.25 17.96
C ASN A 98 1.73 0.70 18.80
N ASP A 99 2.36 0.20 19.88
CA ASP A 99 3.21 1.01 20.75
C ASP A 99 4.46 1.52 20.01
N GLU A 100 5.05 0.68 19.15
CA GLU A 100 6.16 1.10 18.29
C GLU A 100 5.71 2.14 17.25
N VAL A 101 4.50 2.04 16.70
CA VAL A 101 3.95 3.06 15.78
C VAL A 101 3.81 4.41 16.46
N VAL A 102 3.29 4.44 17.69
CA VAL A 102 3.19 5.68 18.48
C VAL A 102 4.57 6.27 18.74
N ALA A 103 5.56 5.45 19.11
CA ALA A 103 6.93 5.90 19.32
C ALA A 103 7.59 6.40 18.01
N ALA A 104 7.36 5.72 16.89
CA ALA A 104 7.88 6.10 15.59
C ALA A 104 7.28 7.43 15.10
N ALA A 105 5.97 7.63 15.27
CA ALA A 105 5.31 8.90 14.96
C ALA A 105 5.87 10.04 15.80
N ALA A 106 6.06 9.82 17.10
CA ALA A 106 6.68 10.82 17.99
C ALA A 106 8.12 11.16 17.58
N ALA A 107 8.89 10.17 17.11
CA ALA A 107 10.24 10.40 16.59
C ALA A 107 10.22 11.27 15.33
N LEU A 108 9.31 11.00 14.37
CA LEU A 108 9.15 11.82 13.16
C LEU A 108 8.71 13.26 13.48
N ILE A 109 7.84 13.44 14.49
CA ILE A 109 7.46 14.78 14.98
C ILE A 109 8.70 15.50 15.56
N ALA A 110 9.53 14.82 16.34
CA ALA A 110 10.75 15.39 16.91
C ALA A 110 11.79 15.79 15.84
N GLU A 111 11.87 15.02 14.75
CA GLU A 111 12.70 15.30 13.56
C GLU A 111 12.14 16.45 12.70
N LYS A 112 10.90 16.89 12.99
CA LYS A 112 10.21 18.00 12.28
C LYS A 112 10.10 17.74 10.78
N VAL A 113 9.68 16.53 10.39
CA VAL A 113 9.38 16.23 9.02
C VAL A 113 8.19 17.09 8.54
N ASP A 114 8.15 17.44 7.26
CA ASP A 114 7.09 18.29 6.69
C ASP A 114 5.82 17.52 6.36
N ALA A 115 5.95 16.22 6.14
CA ALA A 115 4.84 15.29 5.87
C ALA A 115 5.27 13.86 6.21
N ILE A 116 4.31 12.96 6.39
CA ILE A 116 4.56 11.52 6.55
C ILE A 116 3.88 10.77 5.41
N PHE A 117 4.53 9.73 4.91
CA PHE A 117 3.99 8.75 3.97
C PHE A 117 3.99 7.36 4.58
N THR A 118 2.84 6.67 4.48
CA THR A 118 2.67 5.26 4.79
C THR A 118 1.99 4.55 3.61
N PRO A 119 2.50 3.42 3.11
CA PRO A 119 1.83 2.63 2.06
C PRO A 119 0.55 1.94 2.59
N THR A 120 0.08 0.88 1.92
CA THR A 120 -1.05 0.04 2.37
C THR A 120 -0.62 -0.90 3.50
N ASP A 121 -0.16 -0.36 4.61
CA ASP A 121 0.43 -1.07 5.76
C ASP A 121 -0.61 -1.33 6.84
N ASN A 122 -0.90 -2.60 7.13
CA ASN A 122 -1.94 -2.97 8.10
C ASN A 122 -1.55 -2.68 9.54
N VAL A 123 -0.25 -2.77 9.87
CA VAL A 123 0.24 -2.48 11.23
C VAL A 123 0.08 -1.00 11.55
N ILE A 124 0.51 -0.15 10.62
CA ILE A 124 0.38 1.31 10.81
C ILE A 124 -1.09 1.71 10.79
N MET A 125 -1.90 1.16 9.86
CA MET A 125 -3.33 1.45 9.76
C MET A 125 -4.09 1.13 11.05
N ALA A 126 -3.76 0.02 11.71
CA ALA A 126 -4.39 -0.37 12.97
C ALA A 126 -4.10 0.62 14.12
N ALA A 127 -2.97 1.32 14.06
CA ALA A 127 -2.55 2.30 15.06
C ALA A 127 -2.90 3.77 14.70
N GLU A 128 -3.49 4.02 13.51
CA GLU A 128 -3.75 5.39 13.01
C GLU A 128 -4.52 6.26 14.02
N LEU A 129 -5.57 5.70 14.64
CA LEU A 129 -6.34 6.39 15.69
C LEU A 129 -5.52 6.82 16.91
N ALA A 130 -4.36 6.22 17.14
CA ALA A 130 -3.49 6.55 18.25
C ALA A 130 -2.46 7.65 17.91
N ILE A 131 -2.24 7.94 16.62
CA ILE A 131 -1.22 8.88 16.18
C ILE A 131 -1.77 10.14 15.51
N TYR A 132 -2.99 10.10 14.94
CA TYR A 132 -3.49 11.19 14.10
C TYR A 132 -3.62 12.53 14.83
N ASP A 133 -4.06 12.53 16.11
CA ASP A 133 -4.19 13.76 16.91
C ASP A 133 -2.83 14.43 17.10
N SER A 134 -1.79 13.67 17.47
CA SER A 134 -0.44 14.19 17.69
C SER A 134 0.19 14.72 16.39
N LEU A 135 -0.07 14.07 15.25
CA LEU A 135 0.38 14.55 13.94
C LEU A 135 -0.35 15.83 13.53
N ALA A 136 -1.66 15.90 13.75
CA ALA A 136 -2.45 17.09 13.48
C ALA A 136 -2.04 18.29 14.35
N GLU A 137 -1.79 18.07 15.67
CA GLU A 137 -1.28 19.10 16.57
C GLU A 137 0.12 19.60 16.17
N ALA A 138 0.96 18.72 15.64
CA ALA A 138 2.27 19.06 15.10
C ALA A 138 2.21 19.74 13.72
N GLY A 139 1.04 19.75 13.07
CA GLY A 139 0.86 20.28 11.71
C GLY A 139 1.51 19.41 10.62
N ILE A 140 1.71 18.13 10.88
CA ILE A 140 2.35 17.18 9.96
C ILE A 140 1.28 16.34 9.27
N PRO A 141 0.98 16.56 7.98
CA PRO A 141 0.00 15.77 7.24
C PRO A 141 0.50 14.35 6.98
N HIS A 142 -0.38 13.37 7.23
CA HIS A 142 -0.13 11.96 6.97
C HIS A 142 -0.79 11.53 5.66
N TYR A 143 0.02 11.26 4.63
CA TYR A 143 -0.40 10.75 3.33
C TYR A 143 -0.28 9.23 3.30
N THR A 144 -1.29 8.55 2.79
CA THR A 144 -1.39 7.10 2.95
C THR A 144 -1.84 6.38 1.67
N GLY A 145 -1.61 5.06 1.63
CA GLY A 145 -1.91 4.21 0.50
C GLY A 145 -3.37 3.73 0.41
N ALA A 146 -4.21 3.97 1.43
CA ALA A 146 -5.58 3.46 1.43
C ALA A 146 -6.57 4.39 2.14
N ASP A 147 -7.84 4.33 1.74
CA ASP A 147 -8.93 5.14 2.30
C ASP A 147 -9.27 4.78 3.76
N SER A 148 -8.93 3.56 4.20
CA SER A 148 -9.07 3.14 5.59
C SER A 148 -8.28 4.00 6.57
N PHE A 149 -7.11 4.48 6.19
CA PHE A 149 -6.33 5.41 7.00
C PHE A 149 -7.04 6.75 7.17
N VAL A 150 -7.59 7.30 6.10
CA VAL A 150 -8.29 8.59 6.14
C VAL A 150 -9.55 8.51 7.00
N ARG A 151 -10.25 7.39 6.99
CA ARG A 151 -11.37 7.14 7.93
C ARG A 151 -10.93 7.13 9.39
N ASN A 152 -9.68 6.83 9.67
CA ASN A 152 -9.08 6.79 10.99
C ASN A 152 -8.29 8.06 11.36
N GLY A 153 -8.32 9.09 10.51
CA GLY A 153 -7.75 10.40 10.82
C GLY A 153 -6.55 10.84 9.97
N ALA A 154 -6.01 9.99 9.10
CA ALA A 154 -4.96 10.41 8.17
C ALA A 154 -5.44 11.56 7.27
N PHE A 155 -4.49 12.40 6.85
CA PHE A 155 -4.81 13.63 6.13
C PHE A 155 -5.38 13.38 4.73
N ALA A 156 -4.73 12.54 3.93
CA ALA A 156 -5.16 12.28 2.57
C ALA A 156 -4.64 10.95 2.03
N THR A 157 -5.35 10.43 1.04
CA THR A 157 -4.94 9.29 0.23
C THR A 157 -5.26 9.51 -1.24
N CYS A 158 -4.50 8.88 -2.10
CA CYS A 158 -4.87 8.60 -3.48
C CYS A 158 -4.64 7.11 -3.76
N GLY A 159 -5.04 6.31 -2.81
CA GLY A 159 -4.81 4.88 -2.77
C GLY A 159 -5.94 4.06 -3.38
N VAL A 160 -5.92 2.77 -3.06
CA VAL A 160 -6.80 1.75 -3.63
C VAL A 160 -8.22 1.87 -3.09
N ASN A 161 -9.20 1.82 -3.97
CA ASN A 161 -10.60 1.64 -3.62
C ASN A 161 -10.93 0.14 -3.55
N TYR A 162 -10.84 -0.43 -2.35
CA TYR A 162 -11.03 -1.87 -2.15
C TYR A 162 -12.45 -2.37 -2.45
N THR A 163 -13.48 -1.53 -2.38
CA THR A 163 -14.83 -1.91 -2.81
C THR A 163 -14.86 -2.20 -4.30
N LYS A 164 -14.35 -1.27 -5.12
CA LYS A 164 -14.27 -1.48 -6.57
C LYS A 164 -13.33 -2.61 -6.97
N LEU A 165 -12.21 -2.76 -6.24
CA LEU A 165 -11.30 -3.86 -6.49
C LEU A 165 -11.98 -5.22 -6.23
N GLY A 166 -12.78 -5.32 -5.15
CA GLY A 166 -13.58 -6.50 -4.86
C GLY A 166 -14.63 -6.80 -5.93
N GLU A 167 -15.34 -5.77 -6.43
CA GLU A 167 -16.27 -5.90 -7.56
C GLU A 167 -15.54 -6.44 -8.80
N SER A 168 -14.41 -5.86 -9.16
CA SER A 168 -13.60 -6.32 -10.31
C SER A 168 -13.10 -7.75 -10.12
N THR A 169 -12.71 -8.13 -8.90
CA THR A 169 -12.30 -9.51 -8.60
C THR A 169 -13.45 -10.49 -8.76
N ALA A 170 -14.67 -10.12 -8.33
CA ALA A 170 -15.87 -10.95 -8.48
C ALA A 170 -16.25 -11.13 -9.94
N ASP A 171 -16.19 -10.06 -10.76
CA ASP A 171 -16.42 -10.13 -12.20
C ASP A 171 -15.39 -11.04 -12.89
N LEU A 172 -14.13 -10.93 -12.49
CA LEU A 172 -13.06 -11.77 -13.02
C LEU A 172 -13.30 -13.26 -12.68
N ALA A 173 -13.69 -13.55 -11.43
CA ALA A 173 -14.02 -14.90 -11.00
C ALA A 173 -15.25 -15.45 -11.76
N PHE A 174 -16.28 -14.63 -11.97
CA PHE A 174 -17.45 -15.02 -12.75
C PHE A 174 -17.08 -15.35 -14.20
N ARG A 175 -16.25 -14.54 -14.84
CA ARG A 175 -15.76 -14.79 -16.21
C ARG A 175 -14.90 -16.03 -16.27
N ALA A 176 -14.00 -16.27 -15.31
CA ALA A 176 -13.22 -17.49 -15.22
C ALA A 176 -14.11 -18.74 -15.21
N MET A 177 -15.23 -18.69 -14.48
CA MET A 177 -16.19 -19.81 -14.37
C MET A 177 -17.06 -20.01 -15.60
N THR A 178 -17.39 -18.94 -16.33
CA THR A 178 -18.38 -18.99 -17.44
C THR A 178 -17.73 -18.98 -18.81
N GLU A 179 -16.59 -18.34 -18.99
CA GLU A 179 -15.89 -18.16 -20.25
C GLU A 179 -14.59 -18.99 -20.31
N GLY A 180 -14.08 -19.44 -19.16
CA GLY A 180 -12.79 -20.12 -18.99
C GLY A 180 -11.63 -19.15 -18.82
N MET A 181 -10.50 -19.68 -18.35
CA MET A 181 -9.28 -18.88 -18.08
C MET A 181 -8.67 -18.30 -19.36
N ASP A 182 -8.74 -19.02 -20.47
CA ASP A 182 -8.20 -18.59 -21.78
C ASP A 182 -8.89 -17.33 -22.35
N ALA A 183 -10.08 -16.99 -21.86
CA ALA A 183 -10.82 -15.78 -22.26
C ALA A 183 -10.44 -14.54 -21.42
N LEU A 184 -9.62 -14.72 -20.40
CA LEU A 184 -9.15 -13.65 -19.53
C LEU A 184 -7.77 -13.19 -20.03
N GLU A 185 -7.70 -11.96 -20.51
CA GLU A 185 -6.41 -11.32 -20.83
C GLU A 185 -5.66 -11.00 -19.52
N ASP A 186 -4.35 -11.15 -19.55
CA ASP A 186 -3.42 -10.78 -18.45
C ASP A 186 -3.38 -9.25 -18.23
#